data_944283f722c0189d9c164066ab7d9f81
#
_entry.id   944283f722c0189d9c164066ab7d9f81
#
_cell.length_a   1.000
_cell.length_b   1.000
_cell.length_c   1.000
_cell.angle_alpha   90.00
_cell.angle_beta   90.00
_cell.angle_gamma   90.00
#
_symmetry.space_group_name_H-M   'P 1'
#
loop_
_entity.id
_entity.type
_entity.pdbx_description
1 polymer ?
#
loop_
_entity_poly.entity_id
_entity_poly.type
_entity_poly.pdbx_seq_one_letter_code
_entity_poly.pdbx_strand_id
1 'polypeptide(L)'
;MLQPWVQGIITKVLDETASTKRFFFQIPSMERFDFEPGQFVTLDLPIHEQKNKRWRSYSIASAPNGTNEFELVIVKMEGGSGTSWLWQNGHVGSEITLRGPMGKFVLPEIIDRDLYLICTGTGIAPFRSMVHHIRTHHIHHKHIYLIFGTRVIQDLLYPGEMQGLHEEMETFDYLPVCSREPEDNPQGIRTGYVHGVYESVVRSKPFQRQEEGPDLPPPAYFFLCGWKNMIDEARQRLATLGYDKKSIHFELYG
;
A
#
# COMPACT_ATOMS: atom_id res chain seq x y z
N MET A 1 -13.75 -7.39 -18.99
CA MET A 1 -13.36 -8.79 -19.26
C MET A 1 -12.40 -9.25 -18.19
N LEU A 2 -12.40 -10.55 -17.80
CA LEU A 2 -11.38 -11.08 -16.90
C LEU A 2 -10.04 -11.14 -17.66
N GLN A 3 -8.96 -10.69 -17.05
CA GLN A 3 -7.62 -10.79 -17.59
C GLN A 3 -7.23 -12.28 -17.78
N PRO A 4 -6.55 -12.64 -18.87
CA PRO A 4 -6.09 -14.02 -19.06
C PRO A 4 -5.03 -14.41 -18.03
N TRP A 5 -4.89 -15.71 -17.79
CA TRP A 5 -3.79 -16.26 -17.04
C TRP A 5 -2.53 -16.31 -17.93
N VAL A 6 -1.41 -15.83 -17.38
CA VAL A 6 -0.10 -15.81 -18.04
C VAL A 6 0.96 -16.38 -17.11
N GLN A 7 2.12 -16.76 -17.67
CA GLN A 7 3.28 -17.15 -16.88
C GLN A 7 4.13 -15.92 -16.53
N GLY A 8 4.42 -15.76 -15.26
CA GLY A 8 5.42 -14.84 -14.75
C GLY A 8 6.63 -15.61 -14.24
N ILE A 9 7.80 -15.04 -14.42
CA ILE A 9 9.08 -15.58 -13.92
C ILE A 9 9.58 -14.66 -12.82
N ILE A 10 9.99 -15.24 -11.69
CA ILE A 10 10.67 -14.48 -10.63
C ILE A 10 12.10 -14.19 -11.09
N THR A 11 12.42 -12.92 -11.27
CA THR A 11 13.75 -12.46 -11.72
C THR A 11 14.67 -12.08 -10.57
N LYS A 12 14.10 -11.70 -9.41
CA LYS A 12 14.84 -11.31 -8.22
C LYS A 12 14.01 -11.55 -6.96
N VAL A 13 14.66 -11.89 -5.86
CA VAL A 13 14.07 -11.98 -4.52
C VAL A 13 14.98 -11.25 -3.54
N LEU A 14 14.42 -10.39 -2.71
CA LEU A 14 15.13 -9.69 -1.64
C LEU A 14 14.42 -9.91 -0.32
N ASP A 15 15.16 -10.11 0.75
CA ASP A 15 14.64 -10.01 2.10
C ASP A 15 14.49 -8.54 2.47
N GLU A 16 13.27 -8.09 2.71
CA GLU A 16 12.98 -6.71 3.13
C GLU A 16 13.03 -6.60 4.66
N THR A 17 12.44 -7.58 5.34
CA THR A 17 12.55 -7.78 6.79
C THR A 17 12.69 -9.28 7.08
N ALA A 18 12.85 -9.66 8.35
CA ALA A 18 12.92 -11.07 8.75
C ALA A 18 11.70 -11.90 8.32
N SER A 19 10.54 -11.26 8.15
CA SER A 19 9.27 -11.92 7.78
C SER A 19 8.71 -11.49 6.43
N THR A 20 9.35 -10.57 5.72
CA THR A 20 8.82 -9.99 4.49
C THR A 20 9.85 -10.06 3.37
N LYS A 21 9.41 -10.50 2.19
CA LYS A 21 10.23 -10.56 0.97
C LYS A 21 9.64 -9.70 -0.14
N ARG A 22 10.53 -9.21 -0.99
CA ARG A 22 10.22 -8.55 -2.25
C ARG A 22 10.48 -9.53 -3.37
N PHE A 23 9.46 -9.77 -4.20
CA PHE A 23 9.52 -10.64 -5.37
C PHE A 23 9.38 -9.79 -6.62
N PHE A 24 10.35 -9.86 -7.51
CA PHE A 24 10.32 -9.18 -8.79
C PHE A 24 9.92 -10.19 -9.86
N PHE A 25 8.91 -9.85 -10.63
CA PHE A 25 8.35 -10.69 -11.68
C PHE A 25 8.58 -10.07 -13.05
N GLN A 26 8.80 -10.91 -14.05
CA GLN A 26 8.74 -10.57 -15.46
C GLN A 26 7.67 -11.43 -16.12
N ILE A 27 6.92 -10.89 -17.08
CA ILE A 27 5.95 -11.63 -17.89
C ILE A 27 6.51 -11.77 -19.32
N PRO A 28 7.23 -12.87 -19.67
CA PRO A 28 7.95 -12.98 -20.95
C PRO A 28 7.05 -12.93 -22.18
N SER A 29 5.77 -13.29 -22.05
CA SER A 29 4.79 -13.27 -23.14
C SER A 29 4.28 -11.88 -23.50
N MET A 30 4.67 -10.85 -22.74
CA MET A 30 4.26 -9.46 -22.94
C MET A 30 5.48 -8.59 -23.20
N GLU A 31 5.35 -7.62 -24.07
CA GLU A 31 6.34 -6.56 -24.25
C GLU A 31 6.26 -5.55 -23.09
N ARG A 32 5.03 -5.27 -22.65
CA ARG A 32 4.73 -4.34 -21.55
C ARG A 32 3.61 -4.91 -20.68
N PHE A 33 3.72 -4.68 -19.39
CA PHE A 33 2.68 -4.95 -18.40
C PHE A 33 2.15 -3.63 -17.85
N ASP A 34 1.18 -3.05 -18.58
CA ASP A 34 0.59 -1.77 -18.21
C ASP A 34 -0.43 -1.96 -17.09
N PHE A 35 -0.27 -1.20 -16.01
CA PHE A 35 -1.18 -1.17 -14.86
C PHE A 35 -1.28 0.23 -14.28
N GLU A 36 -2.37 0.48 -13.57
CA GLU A 36 -2.54 1.71 -12.77
C GLU A 36 -2.02 1.48 -11.34
N PRO A 37 -1.29 2.45 -10.74
CA PRO A 37 -0.84 2.36 -9.35
C PRO A 37 -2.01 2.08 -8.40
N GLY A 38 -1.84 1.05 -7.55
CA GLY A 38 -2.89 0.56 -6.66
C GLY A 38 -3.59 -0.71 -7.13
N GLN A 39 -3.39 -1.13 -8.39
CA GLN A 39 -3.88 -2.41 -8.89
C GLN A 39 -3.07 -3.60 -8.34
N PHE A 40 -3.66 -4.79 -8.44
CA PHE A 40 -3.10 -6.04 -7.95
C PHE A 40 -3.03 -7.13 -9.04
N VAL A 41 -2.25 -8.16 -8.78
CA VAL A 41 -2.24 -9.43 -9.52
C VAL A 41 -2.72 -10.57 -8.63
N THR A 42 -3.27 -11.61 -9.24
CA THR A 42 -3.63 -12.86 -8.56
C THR A 42 -2.68 -13.96 -9.02
N LEU A 43 -1.98 -14.58 -8.08
CA LEU A 43 -1.13 -15.75 -8.32
C LEU A 43 -1.96 -17.02 -8.17
N ASP A 44 -1.75 -18.00 -9.06
CA ASP A 44 -2.29 -19.36 -8.95
C ASP A 44 -1.20 -20.28 -8.38
N LEU A 45 -1.22 -20.49 -7.07
CA LEU A 45 -0.22 -21.26 -6.34
C LEU A 45 -0.69 -22.72 -6.16
N PRO A 46 0.14 -23.75 -6.35
CA PRO A 46 -0.27 -25.15 -6.27
C PRO A 46 -0.39 -25.63 -4.81
N ILE A 47 -1.23 -24.96 -4.03
CA ILE A 47 -1.43 -25.15 -2.58
C ILE A 47 -2.74 -25.90 -2.24
N HIS A 48 -3.55 -26.20 -3.24
CA HIS A 48 -4.82 -26.92 -3.07
C HIS A 48 -5.26 -27.55 -4.38
N GLU A 49 -6.04 -28.64 -4.33
CA GLU A 49 -6.59 -29.31 -5.53
C GLU A 49 -7.62 -28.42 -6.23
N GLN A 50 -8.52 -27.78 -5.47
CA GLN A 50 -9.53 -26.86 -6.00
C GLN A 50 -8.89 -25.54 -6.44
N LYS A 51 -9.05 -25.18 -7.72
CA LYS A 51 -8.42 -24.00 -8.33
C LYS A 51 -8.71 -22.69 -7.59
N ASN A 52 -9.96 -22.46 -7.19
CA ASN A 52 -10.35 -21.23 -6.49
C ASN A 52 -9.71 -21.06 -5.10
N LYS A 53 -9.24 -22.15 -4.48
CA LYS A 53 -8.49 -22.12 -3.21
C LYS A 53 -6.99 -21.92 -3.37
N ARG A 54 -6.50 -21.90 -4.61
CA ARG A 54 -5.10 -21.70 -4.98
C ARG A 54 -4.75 -20.22 -5.13
N TRP A 55 -5.72 -19.38 -5.37
CA TRP A 55 -5.52 -17.99 -5.78
C TRP A 55 -5.17 -17.11 -4.58
N ARG A 56 -4.13 -16.31 -4.77
CA ARG A 56 -3.69 -15.30 -3.80
C ARG A 56 -3.44 -13.98 -4.53
N SER A 57 -4.10 -12.93 -4.06
CA SER A 57 -3.98 -11.59 -4.65
C SER A 57 -2.98 -10.76 -3.88
N TYR A 58 -2.16 -10.01 -4.60
CA TYR A 58 -1.14 -9.12 -4.06
C TYR A 58 -1.12 -7.82 -4.84
N SER A 59 -1.19 -6.68 -4.15
CA SER A 59 -1.07 -5.37 -4.77
C SER A 59 0.34 -5.16 -5.31
N ILE A 60 0.44 -4.53 -6.48
CA ILE A 60 1.71 -4.24 -7.13
C ILE A 60 2.41 -3.12 -6.36
N ALA A 61 3.64 -3.37 -5.92
CA ALA A 61 4.42 -2.44 -5.11
C ALA A 61 5.32 -1.50 -5.94
N SER A 62 5.66 -1.87 -7.17
CA SER A 62 6.38 -1.00 -8.12
C SER A 62 5.45 -0.02 -8.80
N ALA A 63 5.96 1.14 -9.23
CA ALA A 63 5.25 1.97 -10.20
C ALA A 63 5.34 1.36 -11.61
N PRO A 64 4.35 1.62 -12.50
CA PRO A 64 4.46 1.24 -13.90
C PRO A 64 5.66 1.96 -14.54
N ASN A 65 6.49 1.21 -15.25
CA ASN A 65 7.75 1.70 -15.82
C ASN A 65 7.84 1.46 -17.35
N GLY A 66 6.74 1.03 -17.97
CA GLY A 66 6.69 0.74 -19.41
C GLY A 66 7.39 -0.56 -19.83
N THR A 67 7.77 -1.41 -18.87
CA THR A 67 8.32 -2.75 -19.12
C THR A 67 7.30 -3.84 -18.78
N ASN A 68 7.70 -5.10 -18.92
CA ASN A 68 6.91 -6.26 -18.51
C ASN A 68 7.27 -6.75 -17.10
N GLU A 69 7.88 -5.89 -16.28
CA GLU A 69 8.33 -6.21 -14.94
C GLU A 69 7.49 -5.51 -13.87
N PHE A 70 7.31 -6.17 -12.72
CA PHE A 70 6.66 -5.59 -11.55
C PHE A 70 7.17 -6.22 -10.25
N GLU A 71 6.90 -5.56 -9.13
CA GLU A 71 7.32 -5.99 -7.81
C GLU A 71 6.11 -6.28 -6.92
N LEU A 72 6.21 -7.37 -6.14
CA LEU A 72 5.31 -7.68 -5.03
C LEU A 72 6.08 -7.68 -3.71
N VAL A 73 5.49 -7.13 -2.66
CA VAL A 73 6.00 -7.24 -1.29
C VAL A 73 5.05 -8.13 -0.47
N ILE A 74 5.59 -9.22 0.08
CA ILE A 74 4.78 -10.28 0.69
C ILE A 74 5.34 -10.60 2.07
N VAL A 75 4.47 -10.54 3.10
CA VAL A 75 4.80 -10.98 4.45
C VAL A 75 4.46 -12.46 4.62
N LYS A 76 5.34 -13.21 5.29
CA LYS A 76 5.09 -14.60 5.66
C LYS A 76 4.03 -14.68 6.76
N MET A 77 2.87 -15.21 6.41
CA MET A 77 1.78 -15.43 7.36
C MET A 77 1.98 -16.77 8.07
N GLU A 78 1.90 -16.78 9.39
CA GLU A 78 1.89 -18.03 10.17
C GLU A 78 0.66 -18.86 9.80
N GLY A 79 0.87 -20.14 9.45
CA GLY A 79 -0.19 -21.02 8.95
C GLY A 79 -0.70 -20.70 7.53
N GLY A 80 -0.20 -19.65 6.88
CA GLY A 80 -0.59 -19.26 5.54
C GLY A 80 -0.01 -20.19 4.46
N SER A 81 -0.84 -21.03 3.83
CA SER A 81 -0.39 -21.98 2.80
C SER A 81 0.27 -21.29 1.59
N GLY A 82 -0.26 -20.16 1.12
CA GLY A 82 0.29 -19.44 -0.04
C GLY A 82 1.66 -18.85 0.25
N THR A 83 1.79 -18.15 1.37
CA THR A 83 3.07 -17.54 1.76
C THR A 83 4.11 -18.59 2.12
N SER A 84 3.73 -19.71 2.79
CA SER A 84 4.62 -20.82 3.05
C SER A 84 5.15 -21.44 1.76
N TRP A 85 4.28 -21.63 0.76
CA TRP A 85 4.69 -22.13 -0.55
C TRP A 85 5.67 -21.18 -1.25
N LEU A 86 5.39 -19.86 -1.25
CA LEU A 86 6.29 -18.85 -1.85
C LEU A 86 7.66 -18.83 -1.17
N TRP A 87 7.73 -19.02 0.16
CA TRP A 87 9.01 -19.09 0.89
C TRP A 87 9.85 -20.31 0.53
N GLN A 88 9.20 -21.43 0.20
CA GLN A 88 9.86 -22.69 -0.14
C GLN A 88 10.22 -22.78 -1.63
N ASN A 89 9.36 -22.24 -2.51
CA ASN A 89 9.44 -22.49 -3.96
C ASN A 89 9.63 -21.20 -4.78
N GLY A 90 9.43 -20.01 -4.19
CA GLY A 90 9.57 -18.72 -4.87
C GLY A 90 11.02 -18.26 -4.87
N HIS A 91 11.81 -18.67 -5.84
CA HIS A 91 13.20 -18.29 -6.04
C HIS A 91 13.43 -17.80 -7.47
N VAL A 92 14.58 -17.22 -7.72
CA VAL A 92 14.93 -16.74 -9.08
C VAL A 92 14.81 -17.88 -10.09
N GLY A 93 14.11 -17.64 -11.19
CA GLY A 93 13.78 -18.60 -12.22
C GLY A 93 12.49 -19.39 -11.98
N SER A 94 11.83 -19.27 -10.81
CA SER A 94 10.53 -19.91 -10.59
C SER A 94 9.45 -19.32 -11.49
N GLU A 95 8.69 -20.21 -12.14
CA GLU A 95 7.54 -19.84 -12.96
C GLU A 95 6.25 -19.91 -12.14
N ILE A 96 5.46 -18.85 -12.15
CA ILE A 96 4.18 -18.77 -11.43
C ILE A 96 3.11 -18.27 -12.39
N THR A 97 2.01 -19.03 -12.48
CA THR A 97 0.85 -18.59 -13.23
C THR A 97 0.17 -17.44 -12.49
N LEU A 98 -0.06 -16.35 -13.19
CA LEU A 98 -0.71 -15.17 -12.63
C LEU A 98 -1.68 -14.53 -13.61
N ARG A 99 -2.55 -13.68 -13.10
CA ARG A 99 -3.41 -12.82 -13.91
C ARG A 99 -3.49 -11.43 -13.30
N GLY A 100 -3.66 -10.45 -14.15
CA GLY A 100 -3.77 -9.02 -13.79
C GLY A 100 -3.42 -8.15 -15.00
N PRO A 101 -3.40 -6.83 -14.81
CA PRO A 101 -3.73 -6.12 -13.56
C PRO A 101 -5.23 -6.10 -13.29
N MET A 102 -5.62 -5.99 -12.02
CA MET A 102 -7.00 -5.90 -11.56
C MET A 102 -7.12 -4.92 -10.40
N GLY A 103 -8.35 -4.49 -10.11
CA GLY A 103 -8.64 -3.59 -9.00
C GLY A 103 -9.08 -2.20 -9.45
N LYS A 104 -9.74 -1.49 -8.51
CA LYS A 104 -10.22 -0.11 -8.69
C LYS A 104 -9.71 0.81 -7.57
N PHE A 105 -8.75 0.34 -6.80
CA PHE A 105 -8.11 1.10 -5.74
C PHE A 105 -6.97 1.94 -6.34
N VAL A 106 -7.34 2.90 -7.18
CA VAL A 106 -6.42 3.72 -7.96
C VAL A 106 -6.58 5.20 -7.62
N LEU A 107 -5.56 6.01 -7.92
CA LEU A 107 -5.59 7.45 -7.72
C LEU A 107 -6.75 8.09 -8.50
N PRO A 108 -7.35 9.18 -7.99
CA PRO A 108 -8.26 9.98 -8.78
C PRO A 108 -7.52 10.64 -9.95
N GLU A 109 -8.22 10.89 -11.05
CA GLU A 109 -7.66 11.55 -12.23
C GLU A 109 -7.09 12.95 -11.90
N ILE A 110 -7.72 13.66 -10.96
CA ILE A 110 -7.28 14.96 -10.47
C ILE A 110 -7.08 14.86 -8.95
N ILE A 111 -5.88 15.19 -8.48
CA ILE A 111 -5.54 15.22 -7.06
C ILE A 111 -5.62 16.67 -6.57
N ASP A 112 -6.86 17.18 -6.44
CA ASP A 112 -7.17 18.59 -6.13
C ASP A 112 -7.18 18.89 -4.62
N ARG A 113 -7.01 17.88 -3.77
CA ARG A 113 -7.03 17.96 -2.31
C ARG A 113 -5.94 17.09 -1.69
N ASP A 114 -5.74 17.24 -0.38
CA ASP A 114 -4.75 16.45 0.34
C ASP A 114 -5.03 14.95 0.25
N LEU A 115 -3.97 14.18 0.13
CA LEU A 115 -4.00 12.72 -0.04
C LEU A 115 -3.43 12.04 1.20
N TYR A 116 -4.26 11.35 1.95
CA TYR A 116 -3.87 10.56 3.11
C TYR A 116 -3.79 9.09 2.71
N LEU A 117 -2.56 8.57 2.62
CA LEU A 117 -2.26 7.17 2.33
C LEU A 117 -1.97 6.46 3.67
N ILE A 118 -2.96 5.73 4.20
CA ILE A 118 -2.91 5.15 5.55
C ILE A 118 -2.84 3.64 5.44
N CYS A 119 -1.75 3.03 5.92
CA CYS A 119 -1.55 1.60 5.79
C CYS A 119 -0.91 0.94 7.01
N THR A 120 -1.00 -0.40 7.01
CA THR A 120 -0.29 -1.26 7.96
C THR A 120 0.36 -2.43 7.23
N GLY A 121 1.59 -2.80 7.63
CA GLY A 121 2.33 -3.92 7.04
C GLY A 121 2.47 -3.80 5.51
N THR A 122 2.21 -4.89 4.80
CA THR A 122 2.30 -4.91 3.33
C THR A 122 1.26 -4.05 2.60
N GLY A 123 0.31 -3.45 3.33
CA GLY A 123 -0.60 -2.43 2.78
C GLY A 123 0.09 -1.18 2.25
N ILE A 124 1.39 -1.01 2.48
CA ILE A 124 2.22 0.03 1.85
C ILE A 124 2.39 -0.19 0.34
N ALA A 125 2.24 -1.43 -0.17
CA ALA A 125 2.50 -1.78 -1.58
C ALA A 125 1.81 -0.85 -2.59
N PRO A 126 0.46 -0.70 -2.58
CA PRO A 126 -0.22 0.18 -3.52
C PRO A 126 0.23 1.65 -3.37
N PHE A 127 0.52 2.09 -2.16
CA PHE A 127 0.92 3.48 -1.89
C PHE A 127 2.34 3.78 -2.37
N ARG A 128 3.27 2.84 -2.22
CA ARG A 128 4.59 2.95 -2.82
C ARG A 128 4.48 3.12 -4.34
N SER A 129 3.67 2.28 -4.99
CA SER A 129 3.39 2.39 -6.43
C SER A 129 2.83 3.77 -6.81
N MET A 130 1.86 4.28 -6.04
CA MET A 130 1.21 5.58 -6.25
C MET A 130 2.20 6.75 -6.11
N VAL A 131 2.98 6.79 -5.03
CA VAL A 131 3.92 7.90 -4.76
C VAL A 131 5.03 7.96 -5.81
N HIS A 132 5.61 6.80 -6.16
CA HIS A 132 6.60 6.76 -7.23
C HIS A 132 6.04 7.18 -8.60
N HIS A 133 4.80 6.80 -8.90
CA HIS A 133 4.15 7.21 -10.14
C HIS A 133 3.93 8.73 -10.17
N ILE A 134 3.42 9.32 -9.09
CA ILE A 134 3.24 10.78 -8.96
C ILE A 134 4.58 11.50 -9.17
N ARG A 135 5.63 11.05 -8.49
CA ARG A 135 6.98 11.61 -8.60
C ARG A 135 7.52 11.52 -10.01
N THR A 136 7.50 10.31 -10.60
CA THR A 136 8.13 10.05 -11.91
C THR A 136 7.45 10.80 -13.06
N HIS A 137 6.13 10.97 -12.98
CA HIS A 137 5.35 11.63 -14.03
C HIS A 137 5.03 13.10 -13.69
N HIS A 138 5.59 13.63 -12.58
CA HIS A 138 5.35 15.00 -12.13
C HIS A 138 3.85 15.36 -12.06
N ILE A 139 3.03 14.40 -11.58
CA ILE A 139 1.58 14.58 -11.49
C ILE A 139 1.27 15.69 -10.49
N HIS A 140 0.49 16.68 -10.93
CA HIS A 140 0.07 17.77 -10.06
C HIS A 140 -0.79 17.23 -8.91
N HIS A 141 -0.43 17.58 -7.68
CA HIS A 141 -1.11 17.14 -6.45
C HIS A 141 -1.02 18.19 -5.36
N LYS A 142 -1.87 18.06 -4.35
CA LYS A 142 -1.76 18.77 -3.07
C LYS A 142 -0.78 18.01 -2.16
N HIS A 143 -0.91 18.14 -0.85
CA HIS A 143 -0.01 17.45 0.07
C HIS A 143 -0.35 15.97 0.19
N ILE A 144 0.66 15.11 0.25
CA ILE A 144 0.56 13.67 0.43
C ILE A 144 1.11 13.29 1.80
N TYR A 145 0.31 12.59 2.60
CA TYR A 145 0.70 12.03 3.90
C TYR A 145 0.71 10.51 3.81
N LEU A 146 1.89 9.88 3.80
CA LEU A 146 2.02 8.44 3.93
C LEU A 146 2.15 8.07 5.41
N ILE A 147 1.07 7.58 6.00
CA ILE A 147 1.00 7.17 7.41
C ILE A 147 1.09 5.65 7.48
N PHE A 148 2.24 5.17 7.91
CA PHE A 148 2.60 3.76 7.85
C PHE A 148 2.76 3.15 9.23
N GLY A 149 1.87 2.21 9.59
CA GLY A 149 1.85 1.53 10.86
C GLY A 149 2.48 0.14 10.83
N THR A 150 3.38 -0.13 11.77
CA THR A 150 3.92 -1.46 12.06
C THR A 150 3.89 -1.76 13.56
N ARG A 151 4.36 -2.95 13.95
CA ARG A 151 4.52 -3.28 15.37
C ARG A 151 5.80 -2.69 15.93
N VAL A 152 6.90 -2.92 15.25
CA VAL A 152 8.26 -2.51 15.65
C VAL A 152 9.01 -1.92 14.46
N ILE A 153 10.09 -1.19 14.73
CA ILE A 153 10.89 -0.50 13.70
C ILE A 153 11.48 -1.47 12.67
N GLN A 154 11.88 -2.67 13.12
CA GLN A 154 12.44 -3.71 12.24
C GLN A 154 11.43 -4.26 11.20
N ASP A 155 10.14 -4.00 11.39
CA ASP A 155 9.07 -4.39 10.46
C ASP A 155 8.73 -3.27 9.45
N LEU A 156 9.40 -2.11 9.52
CA LEU A 156 9.23 -1.02 8.55
C LEU A 156 9.68 -1.48 7.16
N LEU A 157 8.81 -1.32 6.17
CA LEU A 157 9.08 -1.64 4.77
C LEU A 157 9.51 -0.38 4.03
N TYR A 158 10.55 -0.50 3.21
CA TYR A 158 11.11 0.59 2.40
C TYR A 158 11.50 1.87 3.19
N PRO A 159 11.97 1.79 4.46
CA PRO A 159 12.11 2.99 5.29
C PRO A 159 13.07 4.02 4.68
N GLY A 160 14.23 3.60 4.17
CA GLY A 160 15.19 4.50 3.53
C GLY A 160 14.67 5.11 2.23
N GLU A 161 13.87 4.36 1.45
CA GLU A 161 13.27 4.84 0.20
C GLU A 161 12.19 5.89 0.48
N MET A 162 11.30 5.64 1.44
CA MET A 162 10.23 6.57 1.82
C MET A 162 10.80 7.84 2.48
N GLN A 163 11.85 7.70 3.27
CA GLN A 163 12.56 8.83 3.85
C GLN A 163 13.24 9.69 2.77
N GLY A 164 13.88 9.06 1.79
CA GLY A 164 14.47 9.79 0.66
C GLY A 164 13.44 10.55 -0.17
N LEU A 165 12.24 9.96 -0.39
CA LEU A 165 11.13 10.66 -1.05
C LEU A 165 10.63 11.85 -0.23
N HIS A 166 10.54 11.72 1.09
CA HIS A 166 10.17 12.82 1.98
C HIS A 166 11.17 13.99 1.90
N GLU A 167 12.46 13.70 1.80
CA GLU A 167 13.52 14.72 1.67
C GLU A 167 13.53 15.37 0.27
N GLU A 168 13.12 14.63 -0.77
CA GLU A 168 13.10 15.10 -2.17
C GLU A 168 11.82 15.89 -2.52
N MET A 169 10.67 15.49 -1.97
CA MET A 169 9.35 16.02 -2.34
C MET A 169 8.78 16.91 -1.23
N GLU A 170 8.80 18.24 -1.40
CA GLU A 170 8.28 19.21 -0.40
C GLU A 170 6.82 18.98 0.01
N THR A 171 6.04 18.32 -0.85
CA THR A 171 4.61 18.03 -0.63
C THR A 171 4.34 16.58 -0.24
N PHE A 172 5.35 15.86 0.25
CA PHE A 172 5.23 14.47 0.71
C PHE A 172 5.78 14.31 2.13
N ASP A 173 4.92 13.89 3.04
CA ASP A 173 5.31 13.51 4.40
C ASP A 173 5.26 11.99 4.59
N TYR A 174 6.40 11.41 5.00
CA TYR A 174 6.47 10.04 5.48
C TYR A 174 6.34 10.01 7.01
N LEU A 175 5.27 9.41 7.51
CA LEU A 175 4.88 9.41 8.92
C LEU A 175 4.79 7.97 9.46
N PRO A 176 5.93 7.29 9.70
CA PRO A 176 5.93 5.97 10.30
C PRO A 176 5.49 6.01 11.75
N VAL A 177 4.78 4.96 12.20
CA VAL A 177 4.34 4.80 13.58
C VAL A 177 4.41 3.33 14.00
N CYS A 178 4.95 3.06 15.20
CA CYS A 178 5.16 1.72 15.70
C CYS A 178 4.37 1.50 17.01
N SER A 179 3.51 0.47 17.04
CA SER A 179 2.60 0.25 18.18
C SER A 179 3.25 -0.41 19.39
N ARG A 180 4.47 -0.93 19.26
CA ARG A 180 5.19 -1.65 20.32
C ARG A 180 6.59 -1.11 20.61
N GLU A 181 6.96 0.02 20.04
CA GLU A 181 8.19 0.72 20.38
C GLU A 181 7.96 1.63 21.60
N PRO A 182 8.99 1.83 22.42
CA PRO A 182 8.94 2.84 23.49
C PRO A 182 8.92 4.26 22.91
N GLU A 183 8.38 5.23 23.67
CA GLU A 183 8.31 6.63 23.23
C GLU A 183 9.69 7.28 23.05
N ASP A 184 10.68 6.82 23.78
CA ASP A 184 12.07 7.27 23.74
C ASP A 184 12.96 6.44 22.81
N ASN A 185 12.37 5.75 21.81
CA ASN A 185 13.16 4.98 20.86
C ASN A 185 14.21 5.84 20.13
N PRO A 186 15.44 5.29 19.90
CA PRO A 186 16.57 6.10 19.41
C PRO A 186 16.38 6.64 17.99
N GLN A 187 15.45 6.09 17.20
CA GLN A 187 15.12 6.54 15.85
C GLN A 187 14.08 7.66 15.83
N GLY A 188 13.50 8.02 16.95
CA GLY A 188 12.46 9.06 17.04
C GLY A 188 11.16 8.74 16.30
N ILE A 189 10.91 7.45 16.04
CA ILE A 189 9.67 7.00 15.39
C ILE A 189 8.51 7.14 16.36
N ARG A 190 7.38 7.67 15.89
CA ARG A 190 6.16 7.81 16.70
C ARG A 190 5.69 6.49 17.27
N THR A 191 5.30 6.49 18.53
CA THR A 191 4.69 5.32 19.18
C THR A 191 3.17 5.40 19.13
N GLY A 192 2.49 4.27 18.89
CA GLY A 192 1.04 4.16 18.85
C GLY A 192 0.50 3.62 17.52
N TYR A 193 -0.67 4.12 17.13
CA TYR A 193 -1.41 3.64 15.96
C TYR A 193 -1.59 4.75 14.92
N VAL A 194 -1.79 4.35 13.67
CA VAL A 194 -2.02 5.26 12.53
C VAL A 194 -3.15 6.26 12.77
N HIS A 195 -4.15 5.88 13.58
CA HIS A 195 -5.32 6.71 13.89
C HIS A 195 -4.94 8.03 14.58
N GLY A 196 -4.09 7.98 15.58
CA GLY A 196 -3.61 9.18 16.28
C GLY A 196 -2.82 10.11 15.36
N VAL A 197 -2.07 9.53 14.41
CA VAL A 197 -1.23 10.31 13.48
C VAL A 197 -2.09 11.08 12.48
N TYR A 198 -2.98 10.41 11.72
CA TYR A 198 -3.79 11.13 10.73
C TYR A 198 -4.79 12.10 11.39
N GLU A 199 -5.36 11.76 12.54
CA GLU A 199 -6.24 12.68 13.27
C GLU A 199 -5.49 13.95 13.70
N SER A 200 -4.26 13.81 14.19
CA SER A 200 -3.42 14.96 14.55
C SER A 200 -3.15 15.84 13.32
N VAL A 201 -2.79 15.23 12.18
CA VAL A 201 -2.56 15.98 10.93
C VAL A 201 -3.83 16.68 10.45
N VAL A 202 -4.98 16.01 10.44
CA VAL A 202 -6.27 16.64 10.06
C VAL A 202 -6.61 17.81 10.98
N ARG A 203 -6.49 17.63 12.30
CA ARG A 203 -6.83 18.65 13.29
C ARG A 203 -5.88 19.85 13.32
N SER A 204 -4.66 19.69 12.80
CA SER A 204 -3.71 20.81 12.66
C SER A 204 -4.08 21.79 11.52
N LYS A 205 -5.02 21.41 10.66
CA LYS A 205 -5.48 22.21 9.53
C LYS A 205 -6.74 23.00 9.88
N PRO A 206 -6.98 24.15 9.23
CA PRO A 206 -8.16 24.94 9.48
C PRO A 206 -9.44 24.24 8.98
N PHE A 207 -10.44 24.16 9.85
CA PHE A 207 -11.80 23.76 9.50
C PHE A 207 -12.58 24.97 8.98
N GLN A 208 -13.44 24.75 8.00
CA GLN A 208 -14.30 25.82 7.48
C GLN A 208 -15.50 26.03 8.40
N ARG A 209 -15.56 27.19 9.02
CA ARG A 209 -16.65 27.57 9.90
C ARG A 209 -17.96 27.67 9.10
N GLN A 210 -19.01 27.05 9.63
CA GLN A 210 -20.37 27.15 9.11
C GLN A 210 -21.18 28.11 9.99
N GLU A 211 -22.14 28.86 9.38
CA GLU A 211 -23.08 29.67 10.14
C GLU A 211 -24.05 28.79 10.94
N GLU A 212 -24.46 27.67 10.33
CA GLU A 212 -25.31 26.66 10.95
C GLU A 212 -24.70 25.25 10.76
N GLY A 213 -24.68 24.44 11.82
CA GLY A 213 -24.15 23.08 11.80
C GLY A 213 -22.66 22.98 12.21
N PRO A 214 -22.06 21.77 12.10
CA PRO A 214 -20.67 21.56 12.43
C PRO A 214 -19.73 22.16 11.38
N ASP A 215 -18.55 22.60 11.83
CA ASP A 215 -17.50 23.05 10.93
C ASP A 215 -17.08 21.93 9.96
N LEU A 216 -16.84 22.29 8.69
CA LEU A 216 -16.41 21.34 7.67
C LEU A 216 -14.91 21.07 7.75
N PRO A 217 -14.48 19.80 7.70
CA PRO A 217 -13.07 19.47 7.69
C PRO A 217 -12.40 19.91 6.37
N PRO A 218 -11.06 20.10 6.36
CA PRO A 218 -10.33 20.41 5.15
C PRO A 218 -10.52 19.33 4.08
N PRO A 219 -10.66 19.69 2.79
CA PRO A 219 -10.86 18.73 1.73
C PRO A 219 -9.70 17.72 1.64
N ALA A 220 -10.02 16.43 1.65
CA ALA A 220 -9.02 15.36 1.58
C ALA A 220 -9.58 14.10 0.92
N TYR A 221 -8.67 13.27 0.39
CA TYR A 221 -8.91 11.88 0.03
C TYR A 221 -8.16 10.97 1.02
N PHE A 222 -8.84 9.93 1.49
CA PHE A 222 -8.26 8.92 2.38
C PHE A 222 -8.22 7.59 1.66
N PHE A 223 -7.02 7.06 1.48
CA PHE A 223 -6.79 5.73 0.96
C PHE A 223 -6.30 4.85 2.11
N LEU A 224 -7.04 3.78 2.41
CA LEU A 224 -6.78 2.89 3.54
C LEU A 224 -6.42 1.50 3.01
N CYS A 225 -5.26 0.95 3.39
CA CYS A 225 -4.85 -0.39 2.98
C CYS A 225 -4.23 -1.17 4.14
N GLY A 226 -4.71 -2.38 4.40
CA GLY A 226 -4.21 -3.23 5.48
C GLY A 226 -5.29 -4.07 6.15
N TRP A 227 -5.11 -4.33 7.45
CA TRP A 227 -6.00 -5.21 8.22
C TRP A 227 -7.40 -4.63 8.41
N LYS A 228 -8.39 -5.50 8.37
CA LYS A 228 -9.82 -5.14 8.50
C LYS A 228 -10.11 -4.23 9.70
N ASN A 229 -9.58 -4.57 10.90
CA ASN A 229 -9.86 -3.79 12.11
C ASN A 229 -9.34 -2.35 12.00
N MET A 230 -8.14 -2.15 11.44
CA MET A 230 -7.60 -0.81 11.20
C MET A 230 -8.50 -0.01 10.25
N ILE A 231 -8.94 -0.63 9.16
CA ILE A 231 -9.78 0.04 8.15
C ILE A 231 -11.16 0.37 8.72
N ASP A 232 -11.81 -0.56 9.43
CA ASP A 232 -13.14 -0.33 10.03
C ASP A 232 -13.08 0.81 11.06
N GLU A 233 -12.06 0.83 11.92
CA GLU A 233 -11.85 1.90 12.90
C GLU A 233 -11.54 3.24 12.21
N ALA A 234 -10.67 3.27 11.21
CA ALA A 234 -10.35 4.48 10.46
C ALA A 234 -11.59 5.10 9.82
N ARG A 235 -12.44 4.28 9.20
CA ARG A 235 -13.69 4.74 8.56
C ARG A 235 -14.65 5.37 9.58
N GLN A 236 -14.79 4.79 10.76
CA GLN A 236 -15.62 5.36 11.83
C GLN A 236 -15.08 6.70 12.33
N ARG A 237 -13.76 6.78 12.59
CA ARG A 237 -13.10 7.99 13.08
C ARG A 237 -13.16 9.11 12.04
N LEU A 238 -12.92 8.82 10.77
CA LEU A 238 -13.02 9.80 9.68
C LEU A 238 -14.45 10.32 9.50
N ALA A 239 -15.47 9.46 9.63
CA ALA A 239 -16.86 9.90 9.64
C ALA A 239 -17.17 10.82 10.83
N THR A 240 -16.61 10.55 12.02
CA THR A 240 -16.73 11.43 13.20
C THR A 240 -16.04 12.78 12.99
N LEU A 241 -14.97 12.81 12.18
CA LEU A 241 -14.30 14.06 11.79
C LEU A 241 -15.07 14.85 10.71
N GLY A 242 -16.19 14.31 10.19
CA GLY A 242 -17.04 14.98 9.22
C GLY A 242 -16.77 14.61 7.76
N TYR A 243 -15.91 13.63 7.49
CA TYR A 243 -15.67 13.17 6.11
C TYR A 243 -16.75 12.21 5.62
N ASP A 244 -17.18 12.40 4.37
CA ASP A 244 -18.14 11.52 3.74
C ASP A 244 -17.49 10.22 3.19
N LYS A 245 -18.34 9.25 2.83
CA LYS A 245 -17.88 7.96 2.29
C LYS A 245 -17.18 8.10 0.93
N LYS A 246 -17.42 9.15 0.17
CA LYS A 246 -16.81 9.36 -1.15
C LYS A 246 -15.36 9.79 -1.05
N SER A 247 -15.00 10.38 0.10
CA SER A 247 -13.61 10.75 0.41
C SER A 247 -12.77 9.58 0.91
N ILE A 248 -13.37 8.40 1.17
CA ILE A 248 -12.71 7.27 1.83
C ILE A 248 -12.70 6.06 0.89
N HIS A 249 -11.51 5.71 0.40
CA HIS A 249 -11.23 4.55 -0.44
C HIS A 249 -10.48 3.51 0.39
N PHE A 250 -10.76 2.22 0.20
CA PHE A 250 -10.06 1.19 0.96
C PHE A 250 -9.91 -0.13 0.22
N GLU A 251 -8.85 -0.86 0.56
CA GLU A 251 -8.57 -2.23 0.15
C GLU A 251 -8.21 -3.07 1.38
N LEU A 252 -8.87 -4.22 1.53
CA LEU A 252 -8.66 -5.11 2.67
C LEU A 252 -7.59 -6.13 2.34
N TYR A 253 -6.65 -6.33 3.29
CA TYR A 253 -5.70 -7.44 3.28
C TYR A 253 -6.09 -8.47 4.35
N GLY A 254 -6.18 -9.75 3.97
CA GLY A 254 -6.51 -10.86 4.85
C GLY A 254 -7.23 -11.99 4.15
#